data_64cc536adfe3b2c5f04fd3d200bec339
#
_entry.id   64cc536adfe3b2c5f04fd3d200bec339
#
_cell.length_a   1.000
_cell.length_b   1.000
_cell.length_c   1.000
_cell.angle_alpha   90.00
_cell.angle_beta   90.00
_cell.angle_gamma   90.00
#
_symmetry.space_group_name_H-M   'P 1'
#
loop_
_entity.id
_entity.type
_entity.pdbx_description
1 polymer ?
#
loop_
_entity_poly.entity_id
_entity_poly.type
_entity_poly.pdbx_seq_one_letter_code
_entity_poly.pdbx_strand_id
1 'polypeptide(L)'
;MMRLNIALLSSALIFSSVAAAQTSDVSTLKNKLKPWQPSEVSLKDDQLMIVIPAANIDDESYNAIISSGVCSPIWTKDVPANYLKKIKAINVTNRFKASGYSFENPLTTCNEMGKLMDKPARAKLFGNTHIFKGSE
;
A
#
# COMPACT_ATOMS: atom_id res chain seq x y z
N MET A 1 10.79 -19.57 61.98
CA MET A 1 11.26 -19.84 60.62
C MET A 1 10.20 -19.37 59.65
N MET A 2 10.43 -18.26 59.00
CA MET A 2 9.55 -17.74 57.94
C MET A 2 9.97 -18.32 56.59
N ARG A 3 9.07 -19.03 55.96
CA ARG A 3 9.25 -19.44 54.54
C ARG A 3 8.63 -18.39 53.64
N LEU A 4 9.46 -17.69 52.94
CA LEU A 4 9.02 -16.70 51.92
C LEU A 4 8.70 -17.46 50.65
N ASN A 5 7.42 -17.56 50.27
CA ASN A 5 7.00 -18.05 48.97
C ASN A 5 6.98 -16.86 48.01
N ILE A 6 7.98 -16.80 47.15
CA ILE A 6 8.00 -15.85 46.02
C ILE A 6 7.24 -16.47 44.90
N ALA A 7 6.02 -16.01 44.65
CA ALA A 7 5.26 -16.33 43.46
C ALA A 7 5.78 -15.48 42.28
N LEU A 8 6.48 -16.12 41.39
CA LEU A 8 6.89 -15.51 40.11
C LEU A 8 5.65 -15.43 39.19
N LEU A 9 5.10 -14.24 39.09
CA LEU A 9 4.10 -13.92 38.06
C LEU A 9 4.83 -13.69 36.72
N SER A 10 4.81 -14.71 35.87
CA SER A 10 5.26 -14.57 34.50
C SER A 10 4.19 -13.86 33.68
N SER A 11 4.39 -12.56 33.46
CA SER A 11 3.57 -11.79 32.54
C SER A 11 3.96 -12.19 31.11
N ALA A 12 3.15 -13.00 30.46
CA ALA A 12 3.28 -13.30 29.05
C ALA A 12 2.90 -12.05 28.24
N LEU A 13 3.89 -11.38 27.67
CA LEU A 13 3.69 -10.31 26.70
C LEU A 13 3.25 -10.95 25.37
N ILE A 14 1.96 -10.90 25.10
CA ILE A 14 1.42 -11.28 23.80
C ILE A 14 1.68 -10.11 22.86
N PHE A 15 2.74 -10.20 22.05
CA PHE A 15 2.98 -9.27 20.96
C PHE A 15 2.01 -9.57 19.81
N SER A 16 1.10 -8.62 19.54
CA SER A 16 0.20 -8.70 18.40
C SER A 16 1.01 -8.56 17.10
N SER A 17 1.18 -9.66 16.37
CA SER A 17 1.92 -9.71 15.11
C SER A 17 1.25 -8.97 13.93
N VAL A 18 0.06 -8.40 14.12
CA VAL A 18 -0.71 -7.71 13.08
C VAL A 18 -0.06 -6.38 12.64
N ALA A 19 0.56 -5.65 13.56
CA ALA A 19 1.22 -4.37 13.26
C ALA A 19 2.45 -4.52 12.35
N ALA A 20 3.18 -5.64 12.41
CA ALA A 20 4.38 -5.89 11.62
C ALA A 20 4.09 -6.10 10.12
N ALA A 21 2.97 -6.75 9.75
CA ALA A 21 2.57 -6.98 8.36
C ALA A 21 2.18 -5.68 7.63
N GLN A 22 1.50 -4.76 8.31
CA GLN A 22 1.10 -3.46 7.77
C GLN A 22 2.30 -2.53 7.55
N THR A 23 3.26 -2.54 8.48
CA THR A 23 4.52 -1.79 8.36
C THR A 23 5.37 -2.29 7.20
N SER A 24 5.31 -3.60 6.89
CA SER A 24 6.02 -4.23 5.77
C SER A 24 5.54 -3.71 4.42
N ASP A 25 4.23 -3.54 4.21
CA ASP A 25 3.69 -2.99 2.95
C ASP A 25 4.16 -1.55 2.71
N VAL A 26 4.10 -0.69 3.72
CA VAL A 26 4.62 0.69 3.65
C VAL A 26 6.10 0.71 3.31
N SER A 27 6.89 -0.11 3.98
CA SER A 27 8.33 -0.20 3.78
C SER A 27 8.67 -0.69 2.36
N THR A 28 7.97 -1.72 1.89
CA THR A 28 8.13 -2.27 0.54
C THR A 28 7.79 -1.21 -0.51
N LEU A 29 6.67 -0.50 -0.35
CA LEU A 29 6.26 0.56 -1.28
C LEU A 29 7.23 1.74 -1.30
N LYS A 30 7.73 2.17 -0.16
CA LYS A 30 8.78 3.21 -0.09
C LYS A 30 9.99 2.84 -0.94
N ASN A 31 10.39 1.58 -0.90
CA ASN A 31 11.49 1.08 -1.72
C ASN A 31 11.14 1.08 -3.21
N LYS A 32 10.00 0.50 -3.58
CA LYS A 32 9.59 0.35 -4.98
C LYS A 32 9.21 1.67 -5.65
N LEU A 33 8.80 2.65 -4.88
CA LEU A 33 8.38 3.96 -5.38
C LEU A 33 9.50 5.01 -5.41
N LYS A 34 10.73 4.65 -5.14
CA LYS A 34 11.89 5.57 -5.17
C LYS A 34 11.98 6.42 -6.44
N PRO A 35 11.72 5.90 -7.66
CA PRO A 35 11.77 6.72 -8.87
C PRO A 35 10.82 7.92 -8.87
N TRP A 36 9.71 7.83 -8.15
CA TRP A 36 8.71 8.91 -8.05
C TRP A 36 8.90 9.80 -6.83
N GLN A 37 9.85 9.48 -5.95
CA GLN A 37 10.22 10.26 -4.77
C GLN A 37 9.02 10.70 -3.92
N PRO A 38 8.12 9.79 -3.51
CA PRO A 38 6.96 10.18 -2.71
C PRO A 38 7.40 10.87 -1.42
N SER A 39 6.72 11.94 -1.07
CA SER A 39 6.96 12.66 0.18
C SER A 39 6.37 11.92 1.38
N GLU A 40 5.40 11.05 1.14
CA GLU A 40 4.77 10.22 2.17
C GLU A 40 4.28 8.92 1.57
N VAL A 41 4.49 7.82 2.29
CA VAL A 41 3.79 6.54 2.10
C VAL A 41 3.30 6.13 3.47
N SER A 42 1.99 6.08 3.67
CA SER A 42 1.38 5.81 4.97
C SER A 42 0.19 4.87 4.85
N LEU A 43 -0.19 4.28 5.97
CA LEU A 43 -1.32 3.36 6.06
C LEU A 43 -2.29 3.84 7.14
N LYS A 44 -3.57 3.91 6.79
CA LYS A 44 -4.66 4.18 7.72
C LYS A 44 -5.91 3.42 7.30
N ASP A 45 -6.50 2.67 8.22
CA ASP A 45 -7.77 1.94 7.99
C ASP A 45 -7.80 1.09 6.72
N ASP A 46 -6.76 0.26 6.51
CA ASP A 46 -6.58 -0.60 5.33
C ASP A 46 -6.45 0.15 3.99
N GLN A 47 -6.19 1.44 4.03
CA GLN A 47 -5.89 2.27 2.87
C GLN A 47 -4.47 2.82 2.91
N LEU A 48 -3.74 2.62 1.82
CA LEU A 48 -2.44 3.23 1.64
C LEU A 48 -2.57 4.62 1.02
N MET A 49 -1.75 5.55 1.49
CA MET A 49 -1.63 6.89 0.95
C MET A 49 -0.23 7.06 0.38
N ILE A 50 -0.15 7.41 -0.90
CA ILE A 50 1.09 7.77 -1.59
C ILE A 50 0.98 9.23 -1.99
N VAL A 51 1.80 10.08 -1.42
CA VAL A 51 1.83 11.51 -1.71
C VAL A 51 3.00 11.81 -2.64
N ILE A 52 2.71 12.33 -3.81
CA ILE A 52 3.70 12.69 -4.82
C ILE A 52 4.01 14.18 -4.72
N PRO A 53 5.30 14.59 -4.79
CA PRO A 53 5.70 16.00 -4.67
C PRO A 53 5.41 16.80 -5.97
N ALA A 54 4.17 16.79 -6.42
CA ALA A 54 3.70 17.47 -7.61
C ALA A 54 2.40 18.22 -7.30
N ALA A 55 2.13 19.27 -8.04
CA ALA A 55 0.89 20.03 -7.90
C ALA A 55 -0.34 19.27 -8.37
N ASN A 56 -0.17 18.44 -9.40
CA ASN A 56 -1.22 17.62 -10.00
C ASN A 56 -0.68 16.22 -10.32
N ILE A 57 -1.55 15.24 -10.30
CA ILE A 57 -1.28 13.89 -10.77
C ILE A 57 -2.08 13.67 -12.06
N ASP A 58 -1.39 13.46 -13.17
CA ASP A 58 -2.05 13.12 -14.43
C ASP A 58 -2.21 11.59 -14.61
N ASP A 59 -3.01 11.21 -15.59
CA ASP A 59 -3.33 9.80 -15.88
C ASP A 59 -2.07 8.96 -16.15
N GLU A 60 -1.12 9.52 -16.88
CA GLU A 60 0.12 8.81 -17.25
C GLU A 60 1.00 8.54 -16.03
N SER A 61 1.19 9.56 -15.18
CA SER A 61 1.94 9.42 -13.94
C SER A 61 1.28 8.42 -13.00
N TYR A 62 -0.04 8.49 -12.86
CA TYR A 62 -0.80 7.54 -12.04
C TYR A 62 -0.67 6.12 -12.58
N ASN A 63 -0.86 5.92 -13.88
CA ASN A 63 -0.70 4.62 -14.51
C ASN A 63 0.71 4.05 -14.28
N ALA A 64 1.75 4.86 -14.44
CA ALA A 64 3.13 4.43 -14.21
C ALA A 64 3.39 4.04 -12.74
N ILE A 65 2.90 4.83 -11.80
CA ILE A 65 3.04 4.56 -10.36
C ILE A 65 2.38 3.23 -9.99
N ILE A 66 1.15 3.00 -10.44
CA ILE A 66 0.44 1.77 -10.13
C ILE A 66 1.04 0.58 -10.87
N SER A 67 1.20 0.67 -12.18
CA SER A 67 1.67 -0.48 -12.98
C SER A 67 3.12 -0.85 -12.67
N SER A 68 4.03 0.11 -12.64
CA SER A 68 5.47 -0.15 -12.44
C SER A 68 5.88 -0.15 -10.97
N GLY A 69 5.28 0.69 -10.15
CA GLY A 69 5.63 0.82 -8.74
C GLY A 69 4.91 -0.17 -7.83
N VAL A 70 3.61 -0.32 -8.00
CA VAL A 70 2.77 -1.13 -7.12
C VAL A 70 2.59 -2.57 -7.62
N CYS A 71 2.19 -2.74 -8.88
CA CYS A 71 1.82 -4.05 -9.45
C CYS A 71 3.01 -4.85 -9.96
N SER A 72 3.96 -4.22 -10.65
CA SER A 72 5.11 -4.92 -11.25
C SER A 72 5.88 -5.80 -10.25
N PRO A 73 6.12 -5.38 -9.01
CA PRO A 73 6.79 -6.24 -8.03
C PRO A 73 6.02 -7.52 -7.70
N ILE A 74 4.70 -7.53 -7.84
CA ILE A 74 3.88 -8.73 -7.69
C ILE A 74 4.14 -9.68 -8.87
N TRP A 75 4.13 -9.16 -10.09
CA TRP A 75 4.33 -9.94 -11.30
C TRP A 75 5.72 -10.56 -11.39
N THR A 76 6.73 -9.88 -10.89
CA THR A 76 8.11 -10.37 -10.83
C THR A 76 8.42 -11.19 -9.57
N LYS A 77 7.44 -11.34 -8.68
CA LYS A 77 7.58 -12.04 -7.39
C LYS A 77 8.68 -11.45 -6.49
N ASP A 78 8.84 -10.14 -6.54
CA ASP A 78 9.85 -9.37 -5.80
C ASP A 78 9.25 -8.67 -4.58
N VAL A 79 8.27 -9.30 -3.95
CA VAL A 79 7.61 -8.83 -2.74
C VAL A 79 7.25 -10.01 -1.84
N PRO A 80 7.06 -9.79 -0.53
CA PRO A 80 6.58 -10.83 0.37
C PRO A 80 5.22 -11.40 -0.04
N ALA A 81 4.94 -12.65 0.31
CA ALA A 81 3.71 -13.33 -0.06
C ALA A 81 2.43 -12.67 0.48
N ASN A 82 2.55 -11.90 1.57
CA ASN A 82 1.43 -11.18 2.19
C ASN A 82 1.28 -9.72 1.71
N TYR A 83 2.08 -9.31 0.73
CA TYR A 83 2.05 -7.95 0.17
C TYR A 83 0.65 -7.58 -0.33
N LEU A 84 0.12 -6.46 0.13
CA LEU A 84 -1.19 -5.89 -0.19
C LEU A 84 -2.42 -6.75 0.16
N LYS A 85 -2.27 -7.88 0.84
CA LYS A 85 -3.41 -8.78 1.15
C LYS A 85 -4.54 -8.11 1.92
N LYS A 86 -4.21 -7.19 2.83
CA LYS A 86 -5.18 -6.50 3.69
C LYS A 86 -5.51 -5.09 3.23
N ILE A 87 -4.99 -4.67 2.09
CA ILE A 87 -5.17 -3.32 1.58
C ILE A 87 -6.40 -3.27 0.68
N LYS A 88 -7.33 -2.38 1.00
CA LYS A 88 -8.58 -2.19 0.26
C LYS A 88 -8.45 -1.17 -0.85
N ALA A 89 -7.62 -0.14 -0.66
CA ALA A 89 -7.39 0.90 -1.65
C ALA A 89 -6.01 1.53 -1.49
N ILE A 90 -5.48 2.05 -2.58
CA ILE A 90 -4.27 2.87 -2.60
C ILE A 90 -4.64 4.23 -3.19
N ASN A 91 -4.47 5.27 -2.38
CA ASN A 91 -4.70 6.66 -2.80
C ASN A 91 -3.37 7.26 -3.27
N VAL A 92 -3.31 7.71 -4.51
CA VAL A 92 -2.16 8.45 -5.07
C VAL A 92 -2.57 9.89 -5.20
N THR A 93 -1.94 10.76 -4.42
CA THR A 93 -2.35 12.16 -4.30
C THR A 93 -1.25 13.13 -4.66
N ASN A 94 -1.64 14.37 -4.98
CA ASN A 94 -0.74 15.49 -5.13
C ASN A 94 -0.12 15.87 -3.77
N ARG A 95 0.85 16.80 -3.79
CA ARG A 95 1.56 17.26 -2.58
C ARG A 95 0.66 17.84 -1.49
N PHE A 96 -0.54 18.30 -1.84
CA PHE A 96 -1.50 18.89 -0.92
C PHE A 96 -2.48 17.86 -0.31
N LYS A 97 -2.40 16.59 -0.72
CA LYS A 97 -3.40 15.56 -0.37
C LYS A 97 -4.84 15.97 -0.71
N ALA A 98 -5.01 16.76 -1.75
CA ALA A 98 -6.29 17.37 -2.14
C ALA A 98 -6.93 16.68 -3.33
N SER A 99 -6.14 16.14 -4.24
CA SER A 99 -6.61 15.50 -5.46
C SER A 99 -5.68 14.37 -5.91
N GLY A 100 -6.19 13.50 -6.73
CA GLY A 100 -5.50 12.36 -7.28
C GLY A 100 -6.45 11.22 -7.60
N TYR A 101 -6.01 10.00 -7.39
CA TYR A 101 -6.75 8.79 -7.75
C TYR A 101 -6.75 7.79 -6.60
N SER A 102 -7.84 7.05 -6.48
CA SER A 102 -7.94 5.89 -5.60
C SER A 102 -8.00 4.61 -6.42
N PHE A 103 -7.06 3.72 -6.18
CA PHE A 103 -6.95 2.41 -6.82
C PHE A 103 -7.57 1.36 -5.91
N GLU A 104 -8.63 0.71 -6.36
CA GLU A 104 -9.43 -0.22 -5.57
C GLU A 104 -8.96 -1.66 -5.69
N ASN A 105 -9.07 -2.41 -4.60
CA ASN A 105 -8.73 -3.83 -4.54
C ASN A 105 -7.36 -4.12 -5.17
N PRO A 106 -6.29 -3.52 -4.67
CA PRO A 106 -5.02 -3.47 -5.38
C PRO A 106 -4.43 -4.84 -5.70
N LEU A 107 -4.42 -5.77 -4.77
CA LEU A 107 -3.84 -7.10 -5.03
C LEU A 107 -4.59 -7.85 -6.13
N THR A 108 -5.92 -7.93 -6.02
CA THR A 108 -6.76 -8.60 -7.02
C THR A 108 -6.63 -7.94 -8.38
N THR A 109 -6.70 -6.62 -8.42
CA THR A 109 -6.61 -5.86 -9.68
C THR A 109 -5.24 -5.98 -10.31
N CYS A 110 -4.15 -5.89 -9.54
CA CYS A 110 -2.80 -6.13 -10.05
C CYS A 110 -2.65 -7.53 -10.65
N ASN A 111 -3.16 -8.56 -9.98
CA ASN A 111 -3.10 -9.94 -10.48
C ASN A 111 -3.87 -10.10 -11.80
N GLU A 112 -5.03 -9.49 -11.91
CA GLU A 112 -5.81 -9.51 -13.15
C GLU A 112 -5.12 -8.73 -14.27
N MET A 113 -4.56 -7.56 -13.98
CA MET A 113 -3.78 -6.77 -14.95
C MET A 113 -2.59 -7.56 -15.50
N GLY A 114 -1.91 -8.33 -14.67
CA GLY A 114 -0.76 -9.14 -15.06
C GLY A 114 -1.05 -10.23 -16.09
N LYS A 115 -2.30 -10.57 -16.30
CA LYS A 115 -2.77 -11.55 -17.30
C LYS A 115 -3.15 -10.91 -18.62
N LEU A 116 -3.10 -9.60 -18.72
CA LEU A 116 -3.60 -8.83 -19.85
C LEU A 116 -2.46 -8.15 -20.62
N MET A 117 -2.70 -7.81 -21.89
CA MET A 117 -1.83 -6.96 -22.69
C MET A 117 -1.97 -5.49 -22.25
N ASP A 118 -1.10 -4.61 -22.72
CA ASP A 118 -0.98 -3.22 -22.25
C ASP A 118 -2.30 -2.44 -22.24
N LYS A 119 -3.04 -2.42 -23.37
CA LYS A 119 -4.29 -1.66 -23.45
C LYS A 119 -5.40 -2.22 -22.56
N PRO A 120 -5.70 -3.53 -22.56
CA PRO A 120 -6.65 -4.12 -21.62
C PRO A 120 -6.23 -3.98 -20.16
N ALA A 121 -4.94 -4.07 -19.85
CA ALA A 121 -4.43 -3.87 -18.49
C ALA A 121 -4.67 -2.44 -18.02
N ARG A 122 -4.41 -1.44 -18.85
CA ARG A 122 -4.71 -0.03 -18.55
C ARG A 122 -6.21 0.18 -18.33
N ALA A 123 -7.06 -0.41 -19.18
CA ALA A 123 -8.51 -0.34 -19.02
C ALA A 123 -8.96 -0.98 -17.69
N LYS A 124 -8.35 -2.10 -17.29
CA LYS A 124 -8.61 -2.76 -16.01
C LYS A 124 -8.22 -1.88 -14.83
N LEU A 125 -7.07 -1.22 -14.91
CA LEU A 125 -6.61 -0.28 -13.88
C LEU A 125 -7.63 0.86 -13.70
N PHE A 126 -7.98 1.56 -14.77
CA PHE A 126 -8.91 2.68 -14.69
C PHE A 126 -10.34 2.27 -14.38
N GLY A 127 -10.75 1.05 -14.74
CA GLY A 127 -12.03 0.47 -14.33
C GLY A 127 -12.13 0.19 -12.82
N ASN A 128 -11.00 0.11 -12.11
CA ASN A 128 -10.91 -0.04 -10.66
C ASN A 128 -10.34 1.21 -9.98
N THR A 129 -10.49 2.35 -10.61
CA THR A 129 -10.01 3.65 -10.15
C THR A 129 -11.17 4.61 -10.02
N HIS A 130 -11.16 5.42 -8.97
CA HIS A 130 -12.03 6.59 -8.87
C HIS A 130 -11.22 7.82 -8.46
N ILE A 131 -11.80 9.00 -8.63
CA ILE A 131 -11.15 10.25 -8.27
C ILE A 131 -11.06 10.35 -6.75
N PHE A 132 -9.86 10.64 -6.25
CA PHE A 132 -9.64 11.00 -4.85
C PHE A 132 -9.98 12.48 -4.64
N LYS A 133 -10.85 12.77 -3.68
CA LYS A 133 -11.34 14.13 -3.40
C LYS A 133 -10.89 14.67 -2.04
N GLY A 134 -9.76 14.22 -1.54
CA GLY A 134 -9.31 14.61 -0.21
C GLY A 134 -10.09 13.93 0.92
N SER A 135 -9.68 14.19 2.15
CA SER A 135 -10.44 13.75 3.34
C SER A 135 -11.53 14.78 3.65
N GLU A 136 -12.78 14.36 3.59
CA GLU A 136 -13.88 15.12 4.19
C GLU A 136 -13.86 14.97 5.71
#